data_0532a16eaae2938952aad6451c02175d
#
_entry.id   0532a16eaae2938952aad6451c02175d
#
_cell.length_a   1.000
_cell.length_b   1.000
_cell.length_c   1.000
_cell.angle_alpha   90.00
_cell.angle_beta   90.00
_cell.angle_gamma   90.00
#
_symmetry.space_group_name_H-M   'P 1'
#
loop_
_entity.id
_entity.type
_entity.pdbx_description
1 polymer ?
#
loop_
_entity_poly.entity_id
_entity_poly.type
_entity_poly.pdbx_seq_one_letter_code
_entity_poly.pdbx_strand_id
1 'polypeptide(L)'
;MDHYQDVRVLPDPEFSEPILLSALFAKLHRALAAYGKGDIGISFPQMQRTPGAILRLHGSHDALTALGEFDWLKGLRDYTDLSLIQAVPAETAFRTVSRVQVKSSVERIRRRAVSKGWLTEEQARERIPMASEQRTSLPFIALKSLSTGQHFRLFLKQGQLQEKPTPGVFSFYGLSASATVPWF
;
A
#
# COMPACT_ATOMS: atom_id res chain seq x y z
N MET A 1 11.64 -7.73 -12.91
CA MET A 1 11.73 -7.77 -11.44
C MET A 1 12.44 -9.03 -11.04
N ASP A 2 13.73 -8.94 -10.88
CA ASP A 2 14.65 -10.03 -10.61
C ASP A 2 15.41 -9.85 -9.29
N HIS A 3 15.18 -8.71 -8.61
CA HIS A 3 15.73 -8.40 -7.30
C HIS A 3 14.66 -7.94 -6.32
N TYR A 4 14.99 -8.07 -5.04
CA TYR A 4 14.15 -7.57 -3.94
C TYR A 4 15.00 -6.99 -2.81
N GLN A 5 14.37 -6.21 -1.97
CA GLN A 5 14.94 -5.66 -0.76
C GLN A 5 13.87 -5.59 0.34
N ASP A 6 14.17 -6.13 1.50
CA ASP A 6 13.26 -6.12 2.64
C ASP A 6 13.56 -4.95 3.58
N VAL A 7 12.52 -4.30 4.02
CA VAL A 7 12.55 -3.34 5.12
C VAL A 7 11.69 -3.90 6.24
N ARG A 8 12.33 -4.32 7.31
CA ARG A 8 11.67 -4.85 8.50
C ARG A 8 11.48 -3.75 9.53
N VAL A 9 10.27 -3.60 10.03
CA VAL A 9 10.00 -2.77 11.20
C VAL A 9 10.47 -3.52 12.46
N LEU A 10 11.26 -2.85 13.29
CA LEU A 10 11.77 -3.39 14.55
C LEU A 10 10.75 -3.19 15.68
N PRO A 11 10.69 -4.12 16.66
CA PRO A 11 9.90 -3.92 17.85
C PRO A 11 10.35 -2.68 18.62
N ASP A 12 9.39 -1.87 19.05
CA ASP A 12 9.64 -0.65 19.82
C ASP A 12 8.64 -0.54 20.98
N PRO A 13 9.06 -0.12 22.18
CA PRO A 13 8.19 -0.02 23.35
C PRO A 13 7.16 1.12 23.27
N GLU A 14 7.45 2.18 22.49
CA GLU A 14 6.59 3.37 22.39
C GLU A 14 5.68 3.31 21.15
N PHE A 15 6.15 2.70 20.05
CA PHE A 15 5.44 2.67 18.77
C PHE A 15 5.06 1.25 18.36
N SER A 16 3.78 1.01 18.19
CA SER A 16 3.32 -0.29 17.67
C SER A 16 3.73 -0.51 16.21
N GLU A 17 3.93 -1.78 15.83
CA GLU A 17 4.28 -2.20 14.47
C GLU A 17 3.40 -1.53 13.38
N PRO A 18 2.05 -1.47 13.49
CA PRO A 18 1.23 -0.79 12.49
C PRO A 18 1.50 0.72 12.36
N ILE A 19 1.90 1.38 13.45
CA ILE A 19 2.25 2.82 13.43
C ILE A 19 3.56 3.01 12.67
N LEU A 20 4.59 2.22 13.01
CA LEU A 20 5.90 2.29 12.34
C LEU A 20 5.78 1.90 10.86
N LEU A 21 5.03 0.85 10.54
CA LEU A 21 4.79 0.45 9.15
C LEU A 21 4.05 1.55 8.37
N SER A 22 3.10 2.25 8.99
CA SER A 22 2.39 3.37 8.37
C SER A 22 3.33 4.54 8.07
N ALA A 23 4.23 4.86 8.98
CA ALA A 23 5.26 5.89 8.80
C ALA A 23 6.25 5.50 7.69
N LEU A 24 6.72 4.24 7.70
CA LEU A 24 7.60 3.67 6.68
C LEU A 24 6.95 3.75 5.28
N PHE A 25 5.71 3.30 5.16
CA PHE A 25 4.98 3.30 3.90
C PHE A 25 4.71 4.73 3.38
N ALA A 26 4.41 5.68 4.26
CA ALA A 26 4.24 7.08 3.88
C ALA A 26 5.53 7.71 3.32
N LYS A 27 6.70 7.32 3.84
CA LYS A 27 8.01 7.75 3.32
C LYS A 27 8.30 7.10 1.96
N LEU A 28 8.08 5.77 1.85
CA LEU A 28 8.24 5.05 0.60
C LEU A 28 7.36 5.64 -0.52
N HIS A 29 6.09 5.93 -0.23
CA HIS A 29 5.20 6.55 -1.20
C HIS A 29 5.76 7.85 -1.78
N ARG A 30 6.35 8.71 -0.95
CA ARG A 30 6.99 9.95 -1.40
C ARG A 30 8.23 9.68 -2.26
N ALA A 31 9.06 8.72 -1.86
CA ALA A 31 10.24 8.32 -2.62
C ALA A 31 9.87 7.74 -3.98
N LEU A 32 8.87 6.86 -4.05
CA LEU A 32 8.37 6.30 -5.30
C LEU A 32 7.75 7.37 -6.20
N ALA A 33 7.07 8.36 -5.63
CA ALA A 33 6.53 9.49 -6.38
C ALA A 33 7.63 10.38 -6.96
N ALA A 34 8.72 10.62 -6.21
CA ALA A 34 9.88 11.36 -6.68
C ALA A 34 10.69 10.58 -7.72
N TYR A 35 10.84 9.29 -7.54
CA TYR A 35 11.49 8.37 -8.49
C TYR A 35 10.72 8.28 -9.82
N GLY A 36 9.41 8.18 -9.80
CA GLY A 36 8.50 8.42 -10.92
C GLY A 36 8.43 7.37 -12.03
N LYS A 37 9.26 6.31 -12.03
CA LYS A 37 9.34 5.35 -13.16
C LYS A 37 8.24 4.28 -13.15
N GLY A 38 7.69 3.92 -11.98
CA GLY A 38 6.64 2.92 -11.86
C GLY A 38 7.08 1.47 -12.12
N ASP A 39 8.35 1.17 -12.00
CA ASP A 39 8.99 -0.13 -12.20
C ASP A 39 9.33 -0.85 -10.88
N ILE A 40 9.00 -0.24 -9.74
CA ILE A 40 9.15 -0.82 -8.40
C ILE A 40 7.77 -1.21 -7.85
N GLY A 41 7.61 -2.50 -7.59
CA GLY A 41 6.46 -3.06 -6.90
C GLY A 41 6.74 -3.34 -5.43
N ILE A 42 5.70 -3.50 -4.63
CA ILE A 42 5.84 -3.88 -3.23
C ILE A 42 4.99 -5.08 -2.86
N SER A 43 5.42 -5.78 -1.82
CA SER A 43 4.61 -6.81 -1.17
C SER A 43 4.79 -6.78 0.35
N PHE A 44 3.93 -7.55 1.01
CA PHE A 44 3.94 -7.74 2.45
C PHE A 44 3.97 -9.25 2.72
N PRO A 45 5.14 -9.88 2.84
CA PRO A 45 5.27 -11.33 2.96
C PRO A 45 4.56 -11.92 4.18
N GLN A 46 4.44 -11.14 5.26
CA GLN A 46 3.79 -11.54 6.52
C GLN A 46 2.31 -11.10 6.62
N MET A 47 1.72 -10.65 5.51
CA MET A 47 0.35 -10.13 5.52
C MET A 47 -0.68 -11.21 5.86
N GLN A 48 -1.43 -10.98 6.93
CA GLN A 48 -2.58 -11.75 7.37
C GLN A 48 -3.75 -10.80 7.68
N ARG A 49 -4.08 -10.61 8.97
CA ARG A 49 -5.06 -9.60 9.42
C ARG A 49 -4.49 -8.17 9.40
N THR A 50 -3.17 -8.07 9.52
CA THR A 50 -2.39 -6.85 9.37
C THR A 50 -1.38 -7.03 8.22
N PRO A 51 -0.78 -5.97 7.72
CA PRO A 51 0.28 -6.09 6.71
C PRO A 51 1.53 -6.83 7.21
N GLY A 52 1.75 -6.92 8.54
CA GLY A 52 2.95 -7.51 9.14
C GLY A 52 4.13 -6.54 9.20
N ALA A 53 5.26 -7.01 9.73
CA ALA A 53 6.44 -6.19 10.00
C ALA A 53 7.37 -6.01 8.79
N ILE A 54 7.15 -6.72 7.66
CA ILE A 54 8.06 -6.69 6.50
C ILE A 54 7.37 -6.02 5.32
N LEU A 55 7.99 -4.95 4.83
CA LEU A 55 7.72 -4.32 3.55
C LEU A 55 8.81 -4.76 2.57
N ARG A 56 8.45 -5.53 1.53
CA ARG A 56 9.36 -5.99 0.49
C ARG A 56 9.22 -5.16 -0.76
N LEU A 57 10.33 -4.61 -1.24
CA LEU A 57 10.45 -3.92 -2.50
C LEU A 57 10.88 -4.90 -3.59
N HIS A 58 10.32 -4.78 -4.79
CA HIS A 58 10.67 -5.59 -5.96
C HIS A 58 11.00 -4.70 -7.14
N GLY A 59 12.11 -4.97 -7.82
CA GLY A 59 12.55 -4.19 -8.97
C GLY A 59 13.71 -4.87 -9.70
N SER A 60 14.40 -4.13 -10.55
CA SER A 60 15.77 -4.46 -10.94
C SER A 60 16.74 -3.98 -9.88
N HIS A 61 17.96 -4.51 -9.88
CA HIS A 61 19.04 -4.04 -9.00
C HIS A 61 19.22 -2.51 -9.10
N ASP A 62 19.27 -2.00 -10.32
CA ASP A 62 19.46 -0.56 -10.58
C ASP A 62 18.29 0.29 -10.08
N ALA A 63 17.05 -0.20 -10.26
CA ALA A 63 15.86 0.51 -9.79
C ALA A 63 15.85 0.64 -8.25
N LEU A 64 16.18 -0.45 -7.54
CA LEU A 64 16.23 -0.46 -6.08
C LEU A 64 17.40 0.39 -5.56
N THR A 65 18.55 0.36 -6.22
CA THR A 65 19.72 1.21 -5.90
C THR A 65 19.35 2.69 -6.07
N ALA A 66 18.76 3.06 -7.21
CA ALA A 66 18.33 4.43 -7.46
C ALA A 66 17.27 4.93 -6.47
N LEU A 67 16.33 4.06 -6.03
CA LEU A 67 15.40 4.41 -4.96
C LEU A 67 16.12 4.68 -3.64
N GLY A 68 17.18 3.94 -3.34
CA GLY A 68 18.01 4.13 -2.14
C GLY A 68 18.67 5.50 -2.05
N GLU A 69 18.99 6.14 -3.20
CA GLU A 69 19.60 7.47 -3.26
C GLU A 69 18.71 8.59 -2.68
N PHE A 70 17.39 8.38 -2.60
CA PHE A 70 16.46 9.34 -1.99
C PHE A 70 16.52 9.42 -0.47
N ASP A 71 17.37 8.62 0.19
CA ASP A 71 17.49 8.58 1.67
C ASP A 71 16.13 8.55 2.41
N TRP A 72 15.18 7.82 1.83
CA TRP A 72 13.79 7.83 2.25
C TRP A 72 13.55 7.22 3.64
N LEU A 73 14.53 6.47 4.18
CA LEU A 73 14.50 5.94 5.56
C LEU A 73 14.98 6.94 6.62
N LYS A 74 15.41 8.15 6.24
CA LYS A 74 15.85 9.17 7.19
C LYS A 74 14.81 9.39 8.29
N GLY A 75 15.24 9.27 9.57
CA GLY A 75 14.37 9.36 10.75
C GLY A 75 13.52 8.12 11.05
N LEU A 76 13.74 7.02 10.32
CA LEU A 76 13.20 5.70 10.65
C LEU A 76 14.28 4.62 10.73
N ARG A 77 15.55 4.97 10.56
CA ARG A 77 16.66 4.00 10.55
C ARG A 77 16.75 3.21 11.85
N ASP A 78 16.52 3.86 12.98
CA ASP A 78 16.57 3.22 14.31
C ASP A 78 15.39 2.27 14.56
N TYR A 79 14.33 2.39 13.76
CA TYR A 79 13.10 1.59 13.84
C TYR A 79 12.97 0.57 12.71
N THR A 80 13.97 0.47 11.84
CA THR A 80 13.92 -0.41 10.66
C THR A 80 15.25 -1.10 10.42
N ASP A 81 15.16 -2.35 9.97
CA ASP A 81 16.29 -3.12 9.44
C ASP A 81 16.12 -3.25 7.93
N LEU A 82 17.11 -2.77 7.19
CA LEU A 82 17.15 -2.78 5.73
C LEU A 82 18.10 -3.89 5.24
N SER A 83 17.56 -4.88 4.53
CA SER A 83 18.38 -5.92 3.93
C SER A 83 19.25 -5.38 2.78
N LEU A 84 20.25 -6.17 2.38
CA LEU A 84 20.89 -5.96 1.08
C LEU A 84 19.88 -6.22 -0.04
N ILE A 85 20.14 -5.66 -1.22
CA ILE A 85 19.44 -6.01 -2.45
C ILE A 85 19.87 -7.44 -2.83
N GLN A 86 18.90 -8.33 -3.04
CA GLN A 86 19.12 -9.75 -3.29
C GLN A 86 18.38 -10.18 -4.55
N ALA A 87 18.91 -11.21 -5.22
CA ALA A 87 18.23 -11.81 -6.35
C ALA A 87 16.98 -12.58 -5.88
N VAL A 88 15.91 -12.50 -6.67
CA VAL A 88 14.70 -13.29 -6.46
C VAL A 88 15.03 -14.77 -6.69
N PRO A 89 14.58 -15.69 -5.80
CA PRO A 89 14.79 -17.13 -5.98
C PRO A 89 14.28 -17.64 -7.33
N ALA A 90 14.95 -18.65 -7.90
CA ALA A 90 14.61 -19.19 -9.23
C ALA A 90 13.19 -19.79 -9.26
N GLU A 91 12.77 -20.50 -8.21
CA GLU A 91 11.44 -21.07 -8.09
C GLU A 91 10.54 -20.12 -7.35
N THR A 92 9.94 -19.18 -8.05
CA THR A 92 9.12 -18.12 -7.50
C THR A 92 7.77 -18.06 -8.20
N ALA A 93 6.69 -18.02 -7.42
CA ALA A 93 5.37 -17.68 -7.92
C ALA A 93 5.21 -16.15 -8.05
N PHE A 94 4.09 -15.72 -8.60
CA PHE A 94 3.80 -14.29 -8.80
C PHE A 94 2.39 -13.97 -8.35
N ARG A 95 2.16 -12.76 -7.89
CA ARG A 95 0.82 -12.25 -7.57
C ARG A 95 0.72 -10.73 -7.67
N THR A 96 -0.48 -10.24 -7.82
CA THR A 96 -0.75 -8.82 -7.68
C THR A 96 -0.85 -8.43 -6.20
N VAL A 97 -0.41 -7.23 -5.87
CA VAL A 97 -0.71 -6.55 -4.61
C VAL A 97 -1.38 -5.23 -4.95
N SER A 98 -2.64 -5.10 -4.60
CA SER A 98 -3.47 -3.99 -5.05
C SER A 98 -4.12 -3.23 -3.91
N ARG A 99 -4.42 -1.95 -4.17
CA ARG A 99 -5.26 -1.13 -3.30
C ARG A 99 -6.73 -1.44 -3.57
N VAL A 100 -7.49 -1.64 -2.51
CA VAL A 100 -8.95 -1.72 -2.58
C VAL A 100 -9.55 -0.41 -2.07
N GLN A 101 -10.34 0.26 -2.91
CA GLN A 101 -11.14 1.40 -2.47
C GLN A 101 -12.49 0.90 -1.98
N VAL A 102 -12.68 0.89 -0.68
CA VAL A 102 -14.02 0.67 -0.11
C VAL A 102 -14.85 1.91 -0.40
N LYS A 103 -16.05 1.72 -0.97
CA LYS A 103 -16.98 2.84 -1.20
C LYS A 103 -17.17 3.61 0.10
N SER A 104 -17.13 4.93 0.00
CA SER A 104 -17.25 5.84 1.14
C SER A 104 -18.42 5.47 2.05
N SER A 105 -18.29 5.74 3.36
CA SER A 105 -19.40 5.54 4.30
C SER A 105 -20.68 6.18 3.76
N VAL A 106 -21.81 5.56 4.06
CA VAL A 106 -23.13 6.05 3.64
C VAL A 106 -23.31 7.54 3.96
N GLU A 107 -22.83 7.99 5.11
CA GLU A 107 -22.87 9.41 5.47
C GLU A 107 -22.04 10.31 4.55
N ARG A 108 -20.86 9.86 4.09
CA ARG A 108 -20.06 10.62 3.12
C ARG A 108 -20.75 10.70 1.76
N ILE A 109 -21.39 9.60 1.32
CA ILE A 109 -22.14 9.56 0.06
C ILE A 109 -23.33 10.50 0.17
N ARG A 110 -24.10 10.46 1.27
CA ARG A 110 -25.23 11.35 1.55
C ARG A 110 -24.78 12.81 1.55
N ARG A 111 -23.77 13.15 2.34
CA ARG A 111 -23.24 14.53 2.43
C ARG A 111 -22.78 15.05 1.08
N ARG A 112 -22.11 14.22 0.27
CA ARG A 112 -21.68 14.60 -1.08
C ARG A 112 -22.89 14.84 -2.02
N ALA A 113 -23.90 13.99 -1.96
CA ALA A 113 -25.10 14.14 -2.77
C ALA A 113 -25.86 15.43 -2.43
N VAL A 114 -25.95 15.77 -1.15
CA VAL A 114 -26.58 17.02 -0.67
C VAL A 114 -25.70 18.23 -1.05
N SER A 115 -24.41 18.19 -0.80
CA SER A 115 -23.50 19.31 -1.11
C SER A 115 -23.39 19.62 -2.62
N LYS A 116 -23.65 18.62 -3.46
CA LYS A 116 -23.72 18.77 -4.92
C LYS A 116 -25.12 19.17 -5.43
N GLY A 117 -26.10 19.31 -4.56
CA GLY A 117 -27.47 19.63 -4.92
C GLY A 117 -28.22 18.52 -5.67
N TRP A 118 -27.69 17.28 -5.66
CA TRP A 118 -28.32 16.15 -6.35
C TRP A 118 -29.52 15.59 -5.58
N LEU A 119 -29.48 15.66 -4.26
CA LEU A 119 -30.53 15.16 -3.35
C LEU A 119 -30.71 16.13 -2.18
N THR A 120 -31.92 16.21 -1.64
CA THR A 120 -32.16 16.80 -0.31
C THR A 120 -31.63 15.85 0.79
N GLU A 121 -31.50 16.31 2.01
CA GLU A 121 -31.10 15.46 3.15
C GLU A 121 -32.06 14.28 3.35
N GLU A 122 -33.37 14.51 3.22
CA GLU A 122 -34.39 13.47 3.34
C GLU A 122 -34.26 12.44 2.21
N GLN A 123 -34.16 12.90 0.96
CA GLN A 123 -33.95 12.03 -0.20
C GLN A 123 -32.64 11.25 -0.09
N ALA A 124 -31.57 11.85 0.44
CA ALA A 124 -30.31 11.16 0.63
C ALA A 124 -30.40 10.06 1.71
N ARG A 125 -31.19 10.26 2.76
CA ARG A 125 -31.47 9.24 3.78
C ARG A 125 -32.26 8.07 3.23
N GLU A 126 -33.29 8.36 2.43
CA GLU A 126 -34.15 7.36 1.84
C GLU A 126 -33.48 6.54 0.73
N ARG A 127 -32.83 7.21 -0.23
CA ARG A 127 -32.24 6.58 -1.41
C ARG A 127 -30.88 5.93 -1.16
N ILE A 128 -30.19 6.29 -0.09
CA ILE A 128 -28.87 5.74 0.27
C ILE A 128 -28.98 5.09 1.66
N PRO A 129 -29.49 3.84 1.73
CA PRO A 129 -29.71 3.17 3.01
C PRO A 129 -28.38 2.79 3.68
N MET A 130 -28.39 2.63 5.01
CA MET A 130 -27.23 2.21 5.81
C MET A 130 -26.65 0.86 5.35
N ALA A 131 -27.46 -0.02 4.80
CA ALA A 131 -27.03 -1.32 4.23
C ALA A 131 -26.09 -1.19 3.02
N SER A 132 -25.95 0.01 2.44
CA SER A 132 -24.99 0.27 1.35
C SER A 132 -23.54 0.41 1.83
N GLU A 133 -23.29 0.39 3.15
CA GLU A 133 -21.95 0.45 3.70
C GLU A 133 -21.22 -0.88 3.53
N GLN A 134 -20.31 -0.94 2.58
CA GLN A 134 -19.45 -2.11 2.42
C GLN A 134 -18.35 -2.08 3.48
N ARG A 135 -18.44 -2.98 4.46
CA ARG A 135 -17.35 -3.24 5.41
C ARG A 135 -16.39 -4.25 4.79
N THR A 136 -15.11 -4.03 4.97
CA THR A 136 -14.08 -4.98 4.56
C THR A 136 -13.22 -5.38 5.75
N SER A 137 -12.85 -6.67 5.80
CA SER A 137 -11.89 -7.21 6.76
C SER A 137 -10.46 -7.22 6.23
N LEU A 138 -10.23 -6.62 5.05
CA LEU A 138 -8.90 -6.57 4.44
C LEU A 138 -7.90 -5.82 5.34
N PRO A 139 -6.65 -6.28 5.40
CA PRO A 139 -5.58 -5.55 6.03
C PRO A 139 -5.42 -4.15 5.41
N PHE A 140 -5.03 -3.19 6.23
CA PHE A 140 -4.89 -1.81 5.79
C PHE A 140 -3.68 -1.13 6.41
N ILE A 141 -3.21 -0.07 5.75
CA ILE A 141 -2.23 0.87 6.27
C ILE A 141 -2.97 2.19 6.54
N ALA A 142 -2.77 2.75 7.74
CA ALA A 142 -3.34 4.04 8.11
C ALA A 142 -2.44 5.17 7.61
N LEU A 143 -2.95 6.04 6.76
CA LEU A 143 -2.20 7.13 6.15
C LEU A 143 -2.87 8.48 6.40
N LYS A 144 -2.07 9.55 6.35
CA LYS A 144 -2.55 10.92 6.36
C LYS A 144 -2.26 11.55 5.00
N SER A 145 -3.29 12.09 4.37
CA SER A 145 -3.16 12.83 3.11
C SER A 145 -2.41 14.14 3.36
N LEU A 146 -1.33 14.38 2.61
CA LEU A 146 -0.58 15.63 2.71
C LEU A 146 -1.35 16.82 2.14
N SER A 147 -2.17 16.60 1.11
CA SER A 147 -2.93 17.66 0.47
C SER A 147 -4.17 18.11 1.25
N THR A 148 -4.82 17.18 1.98
CA THR A 148 -6.08 17.45 2.69
C THR A 148 -5.96 17.32 4.20
N GLY A 149 -4.85 16.80 4.73
CA GLY A 149 -4.66 16.50 6.15
C GLY A 149 -5.53 15.36 6.68
N GLN A 150 -6.39 14.76 5.85
CA GLN A 150 -7.34 13.73 6.28
C GLN A 150 -6.66 12.37 6.47
N HIS A 151 -7.04 11.67 7.53
CA HIS A 151 -6.66 10.27 7.73
C HIS A 151 -7.53 9.35 6.86
N PHE A 152 -6.90 8.35 6.25
CA PHE A 152 -7.59 7.33 5.48
C PHE A 152 -6.92 5.97 5.65
N ARG A 153 -7.69 4.91 5.38
CA ARG A 153 -7.19 3.53 5.36
C ARG A 153 -6.94 3.11 3.92
N LEU A 154 -5.73 2.70 3.63
CA LEU A 154 -5.36 2.09 2.36
C LEU A 154 -5.47 0.58 2.53
N PHE A 155 -6.59 0.01 2.06
CA PHE A 155 -6.83 -1.43 2.13
C PHE A 155 -6.01 -2.16 1.06
N LEU A 156 -5.43 -3.29 1.46
CA LEU A 156 -4.56 -4.11 0.63
C LEU A 156 -5.24 -5.43 0.28
N LYS A 157 -5.07 -5.85 -0.98
CA LYS A 157 -5.53 -7.15 -1.44
C LYS A 157 -4.41 -7.84 -2.21
N GLN A 158 -4.13 -9.07 -1.83
CA GLN A 158 -3.28 -9.98 -2.60
C GLN A 158 -4.15 -10.74 -3.61
N GLY A 159 -3.71 -10.78 -4.86
CA GLY A 159 -4.33 -11.59 -5.90
C GLY A 159 -4.00 -13.09 -5.75
N GLN A 160 -4.52 -13.90 -6.63
CA GLN A 160 -4.17 -15.32 -6.71
C GLN A 160 -2.72 -15.51 -7.15
N LEU A 161 -2.11 -16.61 -6.71
CA LEU A 161 -0.78 -16.99 -7.17
C LEU A 161 -0.82 -17.41 -8.63
N GLN A 162 0.20 -17.02 -9.39
CA GLN A 162 0.40 -17.31 -10.79
C GLN A 162 1.80 -17.88 -10.99
N GLU A 163 1.95 -18.78 -11.95
CA GLU A 163 3.25 -19.37 -12.30
C GLU A 163 4.11 -18.41 -13.12
N LYS A 164 3.49 -17.50 -13.87
CA LYS A 164 4.18 -16.58 -14.76
C LYS A 164 3.98 -15.12 -14.32
N PRO A 165 5.00 -14.26 -14.46
CA PRO A 165 4.85 -12.85 -14.18
C PRO A 165 3.94 -12.17 -15.21
N THR A 166 3.13 -11.24 -14.74
CA THR A 166 2.39 -10.30 -15.61
C THR A 166 3.10 -8.94 -15.51
N PRO A 167 3.75 -8.48 -16.60
CA PRO A 167 4.41 -7.18 -16.61
C PRO A 167 3.39 -6.03 -16.56
N GLY A 168 3.84 -4.87 -16.09
CA GLY A 168 3.01 -3.67 -16.05
C GLY A 168 3.63 -2.58 -15.18
N VAL A 169 2.87 -1.53 -14.92
CA VAL A 169 3.29 -0.36 -14.17
C VAL A 169 2.68 -0.38 -12.77
N PHE A 170 3.47 0.02 -11.79
CA PHE A 170 3.06 0.20 -10.41
C PHE A 170 2.74 1.67 -10.13
N SER A 171 1.75 1.90 -9.31
CA SER A 171 1.41 3.23 -8.82
C SER A 171 2.52 3.79 -7.94
N PHE A 172 2.44 5.08 -7.57
CA PHE A 172 3.35 5.68 -6.57
C PHE A 172 3.23 5.09 -5.16
N TYR A 173 2.34 4.13 -4.96
CA TYR A 173 2.29 3.29 -3.76
C TYR A 173 3.04 1.96 -3.94
N GLY A 174 3.63 1.70 -5.10
CA GLY A 174 4.21 0.39 -5.43
C GLY A 174 3.16 -0.71 -5.63
N LEU A 175 1.89 -0.36 -5.82
CA LEU A 175 0.76 -1.27 -5.93
C LEU A 175 0.23 -1.32 -7.37
N SER A 176 -0.23 -2.50 -7.80
CA SER A 176 -0.87 -2.68 -9.11
C SER A 176 -2.03 -3.68 -9.02
N ALA A 177 -3.10 -3.44 -9.78
CA ALA A 177 -4.20 -4.38 -9.92
C ALA A 177 -3.94 -5.45 -11.00
N SER A 178 -2.97 -5.23 -11.88
CA SER A 178 -2.65 -6.10 -13.02
C SER A 178 -1.22 -6.61 -13.00
N ALA A 179 -0.22 -5.75 -12.77
CA ALA A 179 1.16 -6.16 -12.70
C ALA A 179 1.43 -6.98 -11.43
N THR A 180 2.25 -8.03 -11.58
CA THR A 180 2.58 -8.94 -10.47
C THR A 180 3.96 -8.67 -9.92
N VAL A 181 4.16 -9.02 -8.65
CA VAL A 181 5.44 -9.09 -7.98
C VAL A 181 5.82 -10.54 -7.70
N PRO A 182 7.11 -10.89 -7.63
CA PRO A 182 7.58 -12.19 -7.16
C PRO A 182 7.03 -12.50 -5.75
N TRP A 183 6.71 -13.77 -5.51
CA TRP A 183 6.14 -14.23 -4.24
C TRP A 183 6.81 -15.52 -3.77
N PHE A 184 7.53 -15.41 -2.65
CA PHE A 184 8.32 -16.49 -2.02
C PHE A 184 8.48 -16.26 -0.53
#